data_649183b50baa05321b071f6fdb4ec686
#
_entry.id   649183b50baa05321b071f6fdb4ec686
#
_cell.length_a   1.000
_cell.length_b   1.000
_cell.length_c   1.000
_cell.angle_alpha   90.00
_cell.angle_beta   90.00
_cell.angle_gamma   90.00
#
_symmetry.space_group_name_H-M   'P 1'
#
loop_
_entity.id
_entity.type
_entity.pdbx_description
1 polymer ?
#
loop_
_entity_poly.entity_id
_entity_poly.type
_entity_poly.pdbx_seq_one_letter_code
_entity_poly.pdbx_strand_id
1 'polypeptide(L)'
;KGTGLKSNMVIGPQDVLKEDYDIVFVDESHRLARRKGITSYGSFDEACARLGLDPMVSTQLDMIQKKSKYSVLVYDGCQTVKAADLTPEQFQRSLDLRIRTAHRVILQTQMRCEGGQSYLDYLDRIFQVSQDDSLEVENYDFKIWDNPNSMIENIRNKDLNLSLCRVVAGYSWRWQSKGCETIEQ
;
A
#
# COMPACT_ATOMS: atom_id res chain seq x y z
N LYS A 1 -0.36 12.81 -23.59
CA LYS A 1 -0.50 11.61 -24.44
C LYS A 1 -0.99 10.49 -23.53
N GLY A 2 -2.13 9.84 -23.86
CA GLY A 2 -2.66 8.75 -23.06
C GLY A 2 -1.70 7.56 -23.04
N THR A 3 -1.69 6.82 -21.92
CA THR A 3 -0.83 5.64 -21.73
C THR A 3 -1.19 4.44 -22.61
N GLY A 4 -2.30 4.50 -23.37
CA GLY A 4 -2.85 3.37 -24.12
C GLY A 4 -3.53 2.31 -23.24
N LEU A 5 -3.48 2.45 -21.91
CA LEU A 5 -4.16 1.57 -20.96
C LEU A 5 -5.68 1.80 -21.02
N LYS A 6 -6.43 0.74 -21.13
CA LYS A 6 -7.89 0.75 -21.07
C LYS A 6 -8.35 0.42 -19.65
N SER A 7 -9.50 0.91 -19.23
CA SER A 7 -10.04 0.67 -17.89
C SER A 7 -10.24 -0.82 -17.58
N ASN A 8 -10.54 -1.65 -18.57
CA ASN A 8 -10.67 -3.09 -18.41
C ASN A 8 -9.33 -3.84 -18.22
N MET A 9 -8.19 -3.17 -18.41
CA MET A 9 -6.86 -3.72 -18.12
C MET A 9 -6.48 -3.57 -16.65
N VAL A 10 -7.24 -2.77 -15.87
CA VAL A 10 -7.07 -2.62 -14.43
C VAL A 10 -8.09 -3.50 -13.74
N ILE A 11 -7.62 -4.53 -13.05
CA ILE A 11 -8.46 -5.55 -12.43
C ILE A 11 -8.10 -5.73 -10.96
N GLY A 12 -9.06 -6.20 -10.16
CA GLY A 12 -8.78 -6.62 -8.80
C GLY A 12 -8.07 -7.99 -8.74
N PRO A 13 -7.35 -8.29 -7.64
CA PRO A 13 -6.63 -9.55 -7.51
C PRO A 13 -7.51 -10.81 -7.70
N GLN A 14 -8.80 -10.71 -7.38
CA GLN A 14 -9.77 -11.82 -7.55
C GLN A 14 -10.17 -12.04 -9.00
N ASP A 15 -10.10 -10.98 -9.81
CA ASP A 15 -10.48 -11.05 -11.23
C ASP A 15 -9.41 -11.71 -12.09
N VAL A 16 -8.19 -11.88 -11.55
CA VAL A 16 -7.11 -12.56 -12.26
C VAL A 16 -7.44 -14.00 -12.65
N LEU A 17 -8.42 -14.61 -11.96
CA LEU A 17 -8.87 -15.98 -12.26
C LEU A 17 -9.63 -16.11 -13.59
N LYS A 18 -10.10 -14.99 -14.17
CA LYS A 18 -10.95 -15.00 -15.37
C LYS A 18 -10.20 -15.40 -16.63
N GLU A 19 -8.94 -15.04 -16.71
CA GLU A 19 -8.13 -15.22 -17.93
C GLU A 19 -6.70 -15.65 -17.57
N ASP A 20 -5.93 -16.08 -18.58
CA ASP A 20 -4.49 -16.27 -18.48
C ASP A 20 -3.80 -15.04 -19.09
N TYR A 21 -2.76 -14.55 -18.44
CA TYR A 21 -2.07 -13.30 -18.83
C TYR A 21 -0.65 -13.58 -19.27
N ASP A 22 -0.18 -12.87 -20.28
CA ASP A 22 1.23 -12.89 -20.63
C ASP A 22 2.06 -12.12 -19.59
N ILE A 23 1.61 -10.92 -19.21
CA ILE A 23 2.28 -10.06 -18.22
C ILE A 23 1.24 -9.46 -17.29
N VAL A 24 1.47 -9.55 -15.99
CA VAL A 24 0.70 -8.85 -14.94
C VAL A 24 1.61 -7.89 -14.21
N PHE A 25 1.21 -6.61 -14.15
CA PHE A 25 1.84 -5.62 -13.30
C PHE A 25 1.03 -5.47 -12.02
N VAL A 26 1.65 -5.66 -10.87
CA VAL A 26 1.02 -5.57 -9.55
C VAL A 26 1.62 -4.41 -8.79
N ASP A 27 0.86 -3.33 -8.68
CA ASP A 27 1.18 -2.23 -7.78
C ASP A 27 0.73 -2.58 -6.35
N GLU A 28 1.41 -2.04 -5.34
CA GLU A 28 1.09 -2.28 -3.93
C GLU A 28 1.00 -3.79 -3.59
N SER A 29 1.92 -4.61 -4.11
CA SER A 29 1.82 -6.07 -3.98
C SER A 29 1.86 -6.57 -2.53
N HIS A 30 2.30 -5.75 -1.56
CA HIS A 30 2.18 -6.03 -0.13
C HIS A 30 0.72 -6.08 0.36
N ARG A 31 -0.23 -5.50 -0.40
CA ARG A 31 -1.68 -5.55 -0.12
C ARG A 31 -2.37 -6.83 -0.57
N LEU A 32 -1.69 -7.68 -1.31
CA LEU A 32 -2.23 -8.97 -1.71
C LEU A 32 -2.57 -9.80 -0.47
N ALA A 33 -3.75 -10.45 -0.50
CA ALA A 33 -4.25 -11.12 0.68
C ALA A 33 -3.70 -12.55 0.83
N ARG A 34 -3.51 -12.91 2.09
CA ARG A 34 -3.42 -14.29 2.58
C ARG A 34 -4.73 -14.67 3.27
N ARG A 35 -4.92 -15.96 3.59
CA ARG A 35 -6.10 -16.48 4.26
C ARG A 35 -6.13 -16.12 5.76
N LYS A 36 -6.10 -14.81 6.08
CA LYS A 36 -6.19 -14.31 7.46
C LYS A 36 -6.85 -12.93 7.49
N GLY A 37 -7.94 -12.79 8.26
CA GLY A 37 -8.61 -11.49 8.40
C GLY A 37 -9.25 -10.95 7.13
N ILE A 38 -9.61 -11.84 6.19
CA ILE A 38 -10.30 -11.52 4.94
C ILE A 38 -11.82 -11.54 5.12
N THR A 39 -12.53 -10.81 4.27
CA THR A 39 -13.99 -10.70 4.34
C THR A 39 -14.70 -12.01 3.95
N SER A 40 -14.15 -12.75 2.97
CA SER A 40 -14.74 -13.99 2.47
C SER A 40 -13.69 -15.08 2.37
N TYR A 41 -13.71 -15.99 3.30
CA TYR A 41 -12.86 -17.19 3.29
C TYR A 41 -13.28 -18.17 2.19
N GLY A 42 -14.61 -18.36 2.00
CA GLY A 42 -15.13 -19.29 1.01
C GLY A 42 -14.72 -18.95 -0.42
N SER A 43 -14.80 -17.68 -0.83
CA SER A 43 -14.37 -17.27 -2.17
C SER A 43 -12.85 -17.40 -2.36
N PHE A 44 -12.05 -17.19 -1.31
CA PHE A 44 -10.61 -17.42 -1.36
C PHE A 44 -10.29 -18.91 -1.54
N ASP A 45 -10.95 -19.77 -0.76
CA ASP A 45 -10.75 -21.22 -0.81
C ASP A 45 -11.18 -21.79 -2.18
N GLU A 46 -12.29 -21.31 -2.72
CA GLU A 46 -12.75 -21.69 -4.07
C GLU A 46 -11.74 -21.26 -5.16
N ALA A 47 -11.20 -20.05 -5.04
CA ALA A 47 -10.16 -19.56 -5.95
C ALA A 47 -8.90 -20.44 -5.91
N CYS A 48 -8.44 -20.81 -4.71
CA CYS A 48 -7.34 -21.76 -4.53
C CYS A 48 -7.65 -23.12 -5.16
N ALA A 49 -8.83 -23.67 -4.90
CA ALA A 49 -9.23 -24.96 -5.43
C ALA A 49 -9.23 -25.00 -6.96
N ARG A 50 -9.75 -23.95 -7.62
CA ARG A 50 -9.75 -23.83 -9.08
C ARG A 50 -8.33 -23.83 -9.68
N LEU A 51 -7.34 -23.38 -8.93
CA LEU A 51 -5.94 -23.30 -9.36
C LEU A 51 -5.09 -24.49 -8.87
N GLY A 52 -5.66 -25.43 -8.13
CA GLY A 52 -4.94 -26.53 -7.50
C GLY A 52 -3.94 -26.03 -6.44
N LEU A 53 -4.32 -24.98 -5.69
CA LEU A 53 -3.55 -24.39 -4.62
C LEU A 53 -4.14 -24.78 -3.26
N ASP A 54 -3.30 -24.95 -2.24
CA ASP A 54 -3.74 -25.12 -0.86
C ASP A 54 -4.04 -23.76 -0.22
N PRO A 55 -5.29 -23.47 0.18
CA PRO A 55 -5.67 -22.19 0.75
C PRO A 55 -4.99 -21.89 2.09
N MET A 56 -4.51 -22.92 2.81
CA MET A 56 -3.85 -22.72 4.13
C MET A 56 -2.45 -22.12 4.02
N VAL A 57 -1.80 -22.29 2.88
CA VAL A 57 -0.42 -21.83 2.65
C VAL A 57 -0.29 -20.87 1.49
N SER A 58 -1.26 -20.83 0.59
CA SER A 58 -1.23 -19.98 -0.61
C SER A 58 -1.78 -18.58 -0.34
N THR A 59 -1.40 -17.66 -1.21
CA THR A 59 -1.74 -16.25 -1.17
C THR A 59 -2.31 -15.80 -2.51
N GLN A 60 -2.85 -14.59 -2.60
CA GLN A 60 -3.25 -14.02 -3.90
C GLN A 60 -2.05 -13.85 -4.85
N LEU A 61 -0.83 -13.70 -4.34
CA LEU A 61 0.37 -13.68 -5.18
C LEU A 61 0.55 -15.02 -5.90
N ASP A 62 0.34 -16.13 -5.20
CA ASP A 62 0.43 -17.47 -5.81
C ASP A 62 -0.62 -17.66 -6.90
N MET A 63 -1.84 -17.11 -6.72
CA MET A 63 -2.91 -17.12 -7.74
C MET A 63 -2.49 -16.32 -8.97
N ILE A 64 -1.96 -15.10 -8.79
CA ILE A 64 -1.47 -14.24 -9.88
C ILE A 64 -0.36 -14.96 -10.64
N GLN A 65 0.58 -15.56 -9.95
CA GLN A 65 1.68 -16.30 -10.57
C GLN A 65 1.24 -17.54 -11.34
N LYS A 66 0.14 -18.19 -10.94
CA LYS A 66 -0.46 -19.29 -11.69
C LYS A 66 -1.12 -18.83 -12.98
N LYS A 67 -1.63 -17.59 -13.00
CA LYS A 67 -2.41 -17.02 -14.10
C LYS A 67 -1.59 -16.12 -15.03
N SER A 68 -0.29 -15.91 -14.74
CA SER A 68 0.59 -15.06 -15.55
C SER A 68 1.88 -15.77 -15.93
N LYS A 69 2.34 -15.53 -17.17
CA LYS A 69 3.67 -15.99 -17.61
C LYS A 69 4.77 -15.17 -16.94
N TYR A 70 4.57 -13.84 -16.90
CA TYR A 70 5.47 -12.89 -16.25
C TYR A 70 4.70 -11.99 -15.30
N SER A 71 5.33 -11.62 -14.21
CA SER A 71 4.77 -10.64 -13.27
C SER A 71 5.82 -9.61 -12.86
N VAL A 72 5.41 -8.34 -12.83
CA VAL A 72 6.18 -7.24 -12.27
C VAL A 72 5.51 -6.84 -10.97
N LEU A 73 6.22 -6.95 -9.87
CA LEU A 73 5.68 -6.74 -8.52
C LEU A 73 6.36 -5.52 -7.89
N VAL A 74 5.57 -4.52 -7.51
CA VAL A 74 6.03 -3.39 -6.69
C VAL A 74 5.66 -3.68 -5.25
N TYR A 75 6.67 -3.86 -4.40
CA TYR A 75 6.51 -4.31 -3.02
C TYR A 75 7.22 -3.38 -2.04
N ASP A 76 6.51 -3.01 -0.98
CA ASP A 76 7.06 -2.29 0.16
C ASP A 76 6.67 -3.00 1.46
N GLY A 77 7.62 -3.69 2.10
CA GLY A 77 7.38 -4.44 3.33
C GLY A 77 7.02 -3.57 4.53
N CYS A 78 7.42 -2.29 4.53
CA CYS A 78 7.11 -1.34 5.61
C CYS A 78 5.65 -0.87 5.58
N GLN A 79 4.94 -1.08 4.47
CA GLN A 79 3.53 -0.69 4.32
C GLN A 79 2.53 -1.83 4.59
N THR A 80 2.99 -2.96 5.12
CA THR A 80 2.13 -4.08 5.56
C THR A 80 1.47 -3.74 6.89
N VAL A 81 0.16 -3.47 6.89
CA VAL A 81 -0.58 -3.01 8.08
C VAL A 81 -1.79 -3.86 8.45
N LYS A 82 -2.36 -4.62 7.51
CA LYS A 82 -3.52 -5.46 7.77
C LYS A 82 -3.12 -6.90 8.04
N ALA A 83 -3.88 -7.59 8.88
CA ALA A 83 -3.67 -9.02 9.13
C ALA A 83 -3.78 -9.87 7.85
N ALA A 84 -4.55 -9.40 6.85
CA ALA A 84 -4.71 -10.03 5.55
C ALA A 84 -3.52 -9.80 4.62
N ASP A 85 -2.74 -8.74 4.81
CA ASP A 85 -1.67 -8.37 3.91
C ASP A 85 -0.58 -9.45 3.86
N LEU A 86 0.09 -9.52 2.73
CA LEU A 86 1.18 -10.45 2.47
C LEU A 86 2.38 -10.14 3.36
N THR A 87 2.86 -11.12 4.12
CA THR A 87 4.06 -10.89 4.95
C THR A 87 5.34 -10.94 4.11
N PRO A 88 6.44 -10.27 4.57
CA PRO A 88 7.71 -10.32 3.87
C PRO A 88 8.20 -11.75 3.63
N GLU A 89 8.00 -12.66 4.59
CA GLU A 89 8.41 -14.06 4.48
C GLU A 89 7.59 -14.80 3.41
N GLN A 90 6.28 -14.52 3.33
CA GLN A 90 5.43 -15.12 2.30
C GLN A 90 5.76 -14.59 0.92
N PHE A 91 6.04 -13.27 0.81
CA PHE A 91 6.49 -12.67 -0.44
C PHE A 91 7.81 -13.30 -0.89
N GLN A 92 8.80 -13.40 0.00
CA GLN A 92 10.07 -14.02 -0.30
C GLN A 92 9.92 -15.50 -0.70
N ARG A 93 9.13 -16.28 0.01
CA ARG A 93 8.84 -17.68 -0.33
C ARG A 93 8.26 -17.81 -1.74
N SER A 94 7.30 -16.96 -2.11
CA SER A 94 6.71 -16.99 -3.45
C SER A 94 7.74 -16.65 -4.54
N LEU A 95 8.72 -15.81 -4.23
CA LEU A 95 9.86 -15.54 -5.12
C LEU A 95 10.82 -16.72 -5.19
N ASP A 96 11.16 -17.34 -4.05
CA ASP A 96 12.14 -18.44 -3.94
C ASP A 96 11.70 -19.66 -4.75
N LEU A 97 10.43 -19.92 -4.87
CA LEU A 97 9.88 -20.95 -5.75
C LEU A 97 10.18 -20.71 -7.24
N ARG A 98 10.59 -19.48 -7.61
CA ARG A 98 10.91 -19.06 -8.97
C ARG A 98 12.32 -18.46 -9.12
N ILE A 99 13.22 -18.71 -8.19
CA ILE A 99 14.58 -18.10 -8.07
C ILE A 99 15.38 -18.08 -9.37
N ARG A 100 15.21 -19.03 -10.28
CA ARG A 100 15.98 -19.07 -11.53
C ARG A 100 15.62 -17.97 -12.53
N THR A 101 14.53 -17.24 -12.33
CA THR A 101 13.99 -16.26 -13.28
C THR A 101 13.59 -14.93 -12.66
N ALA A 102 13.72 -14.77 -11.33
CA ALA A 102 13.36 -13.53 -10.66
C ALA A 102 14.52 -12.54 -10.65
N HIS A 103 14.26 -11.31 -11.12
CA HIS A 103 15.17 -10.18 -11.01
C HIS A 103 14.62 -9.22 -9.96
N ARG A 104 15.50 -8.82 -9.01
CA ARG A 104 15.16 -7.86 -7.97
C ARG A 104 15.84 -6.53 -8.22
N VAL A 105 15.07 -5.46 -8.19
CA VAL A 105 15.54 -4.08 -8.23
C VAL A 105 15.09 -3.38 -6.95
N ILE A 106 16.02 -2.72 -6.26
CA ILE A 106 15.73 -1.97 -5.04
C ILE A 106 15.71 -0.49 -5.41
N LEU A 107 14.56 0.17 -5.20
CA LEU A 107 14.42 1.61 -5.36
C LEU A 107 14.87 2.27 -4.06
N GLN A 108 15.90 3.10 -4.12
CA GLN A 108 16.51 3.73 -2.94
C GLN A 108 16.16 5.22 -2.81
N THR A 109 15.78 5.86 -3.90
CA THR A 109 15.59 7.31 -3.92
C THR A 109 14.16 7.68 -3.54
N GLN A 110 14.02 8.48 -2.48
CA GLN A 110 12.75 9.14 -2.15
C GLN A 110 12.55 10.35 -3.05
N MET A 111 11.47 10.33 -3.87
CA MET A 111 11.17 11.41 -4.82
C MET A 111 9.83 12.13 -4.53
N ARG A 112 9.11 11.73 -3.47
CA ARG A 112 7.79 12.29 -3.16
C ARG A 112 7.83 13.51 -2.25
N CYS A 113 8.90 13.68 -1.48
CA CYS A 113 9.08 14.85 -0.62
C CYS A 113 10.50 15.44 -0.75
N GLU A 114 10.61 16.73 -0.56
CA GLU A 114 11.89 17.45 -0.66
C GLU A 114 12.85 17.09 0.47
N GLY A 115 12.36 16.61 1.61
CA GLY A 115 13.19 16.12 2.71
C GLY A 115 14.03 14.88 2.39
N GLY A 116 13.76 14.21 1.26
CA GLY A 116 14.56 13.07 0.80
C GLY A 116 14.73 11.96 1.82
N GLN A 117 15.94 11.40 1.91
CA GLN A 117 16.24 10.30 2.84
C GLN A 117 16.24 10.77 4.30
N SER A 118 16.70 11.99 4.59
CA SER A 118 16.72 12.52 5.96
C SER A 118 15.32 12.60 6.58
N TYR A 119 14.28 12.87 5.78
CA TYR A 119 12.90 12.79 6.25
C TYR A 119 12.47 11.37 6.62
N LEU A 120 12.84 10.38 5.85
CA LEU A 120 12.54 8.98 6.17
C LEU A 120 13.27 8.53 7.44
N ASP A 121 14.55 8.86 7.56
CA ASP A 121 15.37 8.54 8.72
C ASP A 121 14.80 9.20 9.99
N TYR A 122 14.29 10.43 9.87
CA TYR A 122 13.60 11.12 10.95
C TYR A 122 12.30 10.41 11.37
N LEU A 123 11.46 10.00 10.40
CA LEU A 123 10.25 9.25 10.69
C LEU A 123 10.55 7.90 11.35
N ASP A 124 11.52 7.16 10.84
CA ASP A 124 11.93 5.88 11.40
C ASP A 124 12.38 6.02 12.86
N ARG A 125 13.07 7.10 13.21
CA ARG A 125 13.45 7.38 14.60
C ARG A 125 12.25 7.73 15.48
N ILE A 126 11.31 8.55 15.00
CA ILE A 126 10.09 8.85 15.75
C ILE A 126 9.33 7.55 16.07
N PHE A 127 9.18 6.65 15.11
CA PHE A 127 8.42 5.42 15.27
C PHE A 127 9.19 4.32 16.02
N GLN A 128 10.50 4.34 16.01
CA GLN A 128 11.34 3.40 16.75
C GLN A 128 11.61 3.85 18.20
N VAL A 129 11.06 5.01 18.61
CA VAL A 129 11.22 5.54 19.97
C VAL A 129 12.70 5.68 20.33
N SER A 130 13.56 6.12 19.40
CA SER A 130 14.93 6.45 19.74
C SER A 130 14.99 7.86 20.37
N GLN A 131 15.76 8.01 21.45
CA GLN A 131 15.84 9.22 22.26
C GLN A 131 16.78 10.30 21.69
N ASP A 132 17.03 10.33 20.40
CA ASP A 132 17.92 11.32 19.81
C ASP A 132 17.10 12.51 19.28
N ASP A 133 17.02 13.56 20.09
CA ASP A 133 16.24 14.79 19.85
C ASP A 133 16.88 15.73 18.81
N SER A 134 18.02 15.38 18.20
CA SER A 134 18.88 16.32 17.48
C SER A 134 18.70 16.38 15.96
N LEU A 135 17.69 15.75 15.39
CA LEU A 135 17.52 15.75 13.93
C LEU A 135 16.49 16.78 13.46
N GLU A 136 16.99 17.86 12.92
CA GLU A 136 16.24 18.73 12.03
C GLU A 136 16.22 18.11 10.62
N VAL A 137 15.04 18.06 10.02
CA VAL A 137 14.91 17.67 8.60
C VAL A 137 15.07 18.94 7.78
N GLU A 138 16.18 19.05 7.08
CA GLU A 138 16.41 20.19 6.17
C GLU A 138 15.31 20.23 5.09
N ASN A 139 14.81 21.45 4.83
CA ASN A 139 13.81 21.73 3.80
C ASN A 139 12.45 21.00 3.96
N TYR A 140 12.12 20.54 5.17
CA TYR A 140 10.83 19.91 5.44
C TYR A 140 10.28 20.35 6.80
N ASP A 141 9.10 20.98 6.83
CA ASP A 141 8.42 21.46 8.04
C ASP A 141 7.49 20.37 8.60
N PHE A 142 8.03 19.53 9.49
CA PHE A 142 7.23 18.49 10.19
C PHE A 142 6.77 19.02 11.56
N LYS A 143 5.46 18.98 11.80
CA LYS A 143 4.86 19.48 13.05
C LYS A 143 3.90 18.47 13.64
N ILE A 144 3.98 18.30 14.95
CA ILE A 144 3.02 17.54 15.75
C ILE A 144 2.14 18.56 16.50
N TRP A 145 0.84 18.29 16.53
CA TRP A 145 -0.15 19.18 17.13
C TRP A 145 -0.93 18.44 18.20
N ASP A 146 -1.07 19.05 19.37
CA ASP A 146 -1.89 18.52 20.47
C ASP A 146 -3.38 18.72 20.23
N ASN A 147 -3.74 19.70 19.37
CA ASN A 147 -5.13 20.06 19.09
C ASN A 147 -5.40 20.05 17.56
N PRO A 148 -6.33 19.20 17.09
CA PRO A 148 -6.70 19.15 15.70
C PRO A 148 -7.21 20.48 15.12
N ASN A 149 -7.93 21.30 15.91
CA ASN A 149 -8.44 22.59 15.43
C ASN A 149 -7.32 23.55 15.09
N SER A 150 -6.29 23.64 15.95
CA SER A 150 -5.12 24.47 15.69
C SER A 150 -4.34 24.00 14.47
N MET A 151 -4.27 22.70 14.25
CA MET A 151 -3.69 22.13 13.02
C MET A 151 -4.49 22.56 11.78
N ILE A 152 -5.80 22.43 11.82
CA ILE A 152 -6.70 22.79 10.70
C ILE A 152 -6.61 24.28 10.39
N GLU A 153 -6.60 25.16 11.39
CA GLU A 153 -6.42 26.60 11.18
C GLU A 153 -5.08 26.92 10.51
N ASN A 154 -4.00 26.30 10.96
CA ASN A 154 -2.69 26.50 10.33
C ASN A 154 -2.67 26.01 8.88
N ILE A 155 -3.28 24.88 8.60
CA ILE A 155 -3.41 24.36 7.23
C ILE A 155 -4.23 25.31 6.37
N ARG A 156 -5.38 25.82 6.84
CA ARG A 156 -6.21 26.79 6.13
C ARG A 156 -5.41 28.05 5.79
N ASN A 157 -4.66 28.59 6.75
CA ASN A 157 -3.85 29.78 6.55
C ASN A 157 -2.74 29.55 5.48
N LYS A 158 -2.10 28.39 5.47
CA LYS A 158 -1.12 28.01 4.44
C LYS A 158 -1.80 27.82 3.07
N ASP A 159 -3.00 27.25 3.03
CA ASP A 159 -3.73 26.95 1.79
C ASP A 159 -4.21 28.20 1.06
N LEU A 160 -4.46 29.31 1.78
CA LEU A 160 -4.82 30.60 1.17
C LEU A 160 -3.81 31.07 0.10
N ASN A 161 -2.55 30.72 0.25
CA ASN A 161 -1.48 31.12 -0.66
C ASN A 161 -1.12 30.05 -1.70
N LEU A 162 -1.27 28.76 -1.38
CA LEU A 162 -0.72 27.67 -2.16
C LEU A 162 -1.78 26.80 -2.86
N SER A 163 -3.00 26.73 -2.29
CA SER A 163 -4.10 25.85 -2.77
C SER A 163 -3.67 24.39 -2.97
N LEU A 164 -2.70 23.92 -2.19
CA LEU A 164 -2.11 22.58 -2.30
C LEU A 164 -2.29 21.73 -1.03
N CYS A 165 -2.88 22.34 0.04
CA CYS A 165 -3.03 21.64 1.31
C CYS A 165 -4.13 20.61 1.30
N ARG A 166 -3.97 19.54 2.09
CA ARG A 166 -4.97 18.49 2.28
C ARG A 166 -4.98 18.05 3.73
N VAL A 167 -6.17 17.78 4.26
CA VAL A 167 -6.35 17.10 5.54
C VAL A 167 -6.81 15.68 5.25
N VAL A 168 -6.11 14.71 5.79
CA VAL A 168 -6.47 13.29 5.66
C VAL A 168 -6.57 12.65 7.04
N ALA A 169 -7.52 11.73 7.21
CA ALA A 169 -7.68 10.97 8.44
C ALA A 169 -8.03 9.52 8.13
N GLY A 170 -7.50 8.59 8.94
CA GLY A 170 -7.91 7.20 8.92
C GLY A 170 -9.20 6.97 9.71
N TYR A 171 -9.87 5.84 9.47
CA TYR A 171 -11.04 5.41 10.24
C TYR A 171 -10.59 4.80 11.58
N SER A 172 -10.37 5.66 12.59
CA SER A 172 -10.04 5.20 13.95
C SER A 172 -11.28 5.06 14.84
N TRP A 173 -12.39 5.65 14.43
CA TRP A 173 -13.69 5.60 15.09
C TRP A 173 -14.83 5.63 14.07
N ARG A 174 -16.06 5.41 14.54
CA ARG A 174 -17.24 5.45 13.67
C ARG A 174 -17.45 6.87 13.11
N TRP A 175 -17.46 6.99 11.78
CA TRP A 175 -17.66 8.24 11.10
C TRP A 175 -19.11 8.73 11.25
N GLN A 176 -19.31 9.88 11.90
CA GLN A 176 -20.66 10.39 12.25
C GLN A 176 -21.37 11.07 11.08
N SER A 177 -20.63 11.69 10.17
CA SER A 177 -21.18 12.38 8.98
C SER A 177 -21.49 11.44 7.81
N LYS A 178 -21.34 10.13 7.98
CA LYS A 178 -21.67 9.17 6.93
C LYS A 178 -23.17 9.15 6.70
N GLY A 179 -23.63 9.65 5.55
CA GLY A 179 -25.03 9.79 5.18
C GLY A 179 -25.63 11.19 5.39
N CYS A 180 -24.84 12.16 5.82
CA CYS A 180 -25.28 13.56 5.81
C CYS A 180 -25.25 14.09 4.36
N GLU A 181 -26.38 14.62 3.88
CA GLU A 181 -26.51 15.18 2.53
C GLU A 181 -25.88 16.58 2.40
N THR A 182 -25.67 17.27 3.51
CA THR A 182 -25.07 18.61 3.57
C THR A 182 -23.79 18.58 4.41
N ILE A 183 -22.68 18.92 3.78
CA ILE A 183 -21.47 19.33 4.47
C ILE A 183 -21.60 20.84 4.64
N GLU A 184 -21.88 21.30 5.85
CA GLU A 184 -21.72 22.71 6.16
C GLU A 184 -20.23 23.06 5.99
N GLN A 185 -19.97 23.99 5.07
CA GLN A 185 -18.63 24.49 4.74
C GLN A 185 -18.08 25.41 5.83
#